data_469ab1bd804afdeec83baaecca26a37d
#
_entry.id   469ab1bd804afdeec83baaecca26a37d
#
_cell.length_a   1.000
_cell.length_b   1.000
_cell.length_c   1.000
_cell.angle_alpha   90.00
_cell.angle_beta   90.00
_cell.angle_gamma   90.00
#
_symmetry.space_group_name_H-M   'P 1'
#
loop_
_entity.id
_entity.type
_entity.pdbx_description
1 polymer ?
#
loop_
_entity_poly.entity_id
_entity_poly.type
_entity_poly.pdbx_seq_one_letter_code
_entity_poly.pdbx_strand_id
1 'polypeptide(L)'
;MHTRNLLVASLSLLATAAVAQTQYAWVGTYNPNGEGLYRFTVDPQTGALGSKTLVSKLPNAAQLTVSHDGKTLYVASEVEQGVVQALRVGDNGELSKLNQVASGGAGPVYLSLTPNGQHLLVANYVSGSIAVLPIKTDGSLGDATDKHQDQGEPGAAKPEAAVEGSFAISDHNGPHAHMIAADPRGKYIFSTDLGLDRIYQYRFDDRSGKLTPNDPPFIRASSKGAGPRHFVFTPKGDALWLINEEASTLTHY
;
A
#
# COMPACT_ATOMS: atom_id res chain seq x y z
N MET A 1 -0.58 39.81 -70.82
CA MET A 1 -1.53 38.86 -70.22
C MET A 1 -0.71 37.82 -69.44
N HIS A 2 -0.64 37.94 -68.12
CA HIS A 2 0.08 36.98 -67.25
C HIS A 2 -0.94 36.22 -66.42
N THR A 3 -1.14 34.96 -66.74
CA THR A 3 -1.99 34.03 -65.98
C THR A 3 -1.24 33.50 -64.76
N ARG A 4 -1.70 33.84 -63.55
CA ARG A 4 -1.20 33.27 -62.28
C ARG A 4 -1.97 31.98 -62.00
N ASN A 5 -1.28 30.87 -62.00
CA ASN A 5 -1.81 29.60 -61.47
C ASN A 5 -1.75 29.61 -59.93
N LEU A 6 -2.90 29.52 -59.28
CA LEU A 6 -3.04 29.26 -57.85
C LEU A 6 -2.93 27.72 -57.65
N LEU A 7 -1.92 27.27 -56.96
CA LEU A 7 -1.84 25.91 -56.41
C LEU A 7 -2.61 25.93 -55.08
N VAL A 8 -3.71 25.20 -54.98
CA VAL A 8 -4.40 24.92 -53.75
C VAL A 8 -3.80 23.62 -53.16
N ALA A 9 -3.00 23.74 -52.13
CA ALA A 9 -2.52 22.59 -51.35
C ALA A 9 -3.59 22.21 -50.33
N SER A 10 -4.26 21.09 -50.56
CA SER A 10 -5.16 20.47 -49.59
C SER A 10 -4.35 19.73 -48.50
N LEU A 11 -4.34 20.28 -47.28
CA LEU A 11 -3.77 19.66 -46.07
C LEU A 11 -4.79 18.66 -45.52
N SER A 12 -4.57 17.36 -45.78
CA SER A 12 -5.37 16.31 -45.18
C SER A 12 -4.90 16.10 -43.74
N LEU A 13 -5.66 16.56 -42.74
CA LEU A 13 -5.46 16.18 -41.34
C LEU A 13 -5.87 14.70 -41.15
N LEU A 14 -4.91 13.81 -41.08
CA LEU A 14 -5.12 12.45 -40.59
C LEU A 14 -5.31 12.54 -39.07
N ALA A 15 -6.55 12.53 -38.62
CA ALA A 15 -6.88 12.31 -37.21
C ALA A 15 -6.54 10.86 -36.86
N THR A 16 -5.37 10.61 -36.26
CA THR A 16 -5.09 9.34 -35.60
C THR A 16 -6.01 9.23 -34.41
N ALA A 17 -7.04 8.39 -34.53
CA ALA A 17 -7.82 7.98 -33.37
C ALA A 17 -6.87 7.29 -32.40
N ALA A 18 -6.58 7.94 -31.26
CA ALA A 18 -5.89 7.30 -30.16
C ALA A 18 -6.76 6.13 -29.70
N VAL A 19 -6.31 4.90 -29.95
CA VAL A 19 -6.97 3.72 -29.39
C VAL A 19 -6.83 3.86 -27.88
N ALA A 20 -7.95 4.03 -27.20
CA ALA A 20 -7.96 4.11 -25.74
C ALA A 20 -7.34 2.83 -25.18
N GLN A 21 -6.23 2.97 -24.47
CA GLN A 21 -5.56 1.84 -23.84
C GLN A 21 -6.49 1.22 -22.81
N THR A 22 -6.72 -0.09 -22.90
CA THR A 22 -7.56 -0.82 -21.94
C THR A 22 -6.96 -0.65 -20.54
N GLN A 23 -7.77 -0.17 -19.60
CA GLN A 23 -7.37 -0.06 -18.20
C GLN A 23 -7.76 -1.33 -17.44
N TYR A 24 -6.99 -1.65 -16.41
CA TYR A 24 -7.21 -2.83 -15.58
C TYR A 24 -7.23 -2.46 -14.10
N ALA A 25 -8.04 -3.19 -13.33
CA ALA A 25 -8.02 -3.19 -11.88
C ALA A 25 -7.72 -4.60 -11.38
N TRP A 26 -6.91 -4.70 -10.33
CA TRP A 26 -6.64 -5.96 -9.65
C TRP A 26 -7.27 -5.94 -8.27
N VAL A 27 -7.91 -7.05 -7.91
CA VAL A 27 -8.60 -7.22 -6.63
C VAL A 27 -8.08 -8.47 -5.95
N GLY A 28 -7.54 -8.31 -4.74
CA GLY A 28 -7.18 -9.39 -3.86
C GLY A 28 -8.39 -9.94 -3.12
N THR A 29 -8.39 -11.23 -2.83
CA THR A 29 -9.48 -11.90 -2.14
C THR A 29 -8.99 -12.89 -1.10
N TYR A 30 -9.86 -13.19 -0.13
CA TYR A 30 -9.60 -14.12 0.96
C TYR A 30 -10.28 -15.47 0.72
N ASN A 31 -9.60 -16.55 1.13
CA ASN A 31 -10.19 -17.88 1.22
C ASN A 31 -11.26 -17.93 2.34
N PRO A 32 -12.32 -18.76 2.20
CA PRO A 32 -12.62 -19.65 1.08
C PRO A 32 -13.45 -18.97 -0.03
N ASN A 33 -13.84 -17.69 0.13
CA ASN A 33 -14.76 -17.01 -0.79
C ASN A 33 -14.09 -16.52 -2.08
N GLY A 34 -12.75 -16.45 -2.10
CA GLY A 34 -11.95 -16.09 -3.27
C GLY A 34 -10.72 -16.99 -3.39
N GLU A 35 -10.06 -16.98 -4.55
CA GLU A 35 -8.93 -17.87 -4.85
C GLU A 35 -7.58 -17.14 -4.97
N GLY A 36 -7.58 -15.79 -4.82
CA GLY A 36 -6.38 -14.98 -4.99
C GLY A 36 -6.64 -13.66 -5.67
N LEU A 37 -5.89 -13.36 -6.75
CA LEU A 37 -5.99 -12.10 -7.49
C LEU A 37 -6.88 -12.24 -8.71
N TYR A 38 -7.82 -11.33 -8.83
CA TYR A 38 -8.66 -11.16 -10.00
C TYR A 38 -8.32 -9.88 -10.73
N ARG A 39 -8.29 -9.94 -12.05
CA ARG A 39 -8.21 -8.77 -12.94
C ARG A 39 -9.59 -8.47 -13.48
N PHE A 40 -9.91 -7.18 -13.53
CA PHE A 40 -11.07 -6.63 -14.21
C PHE A 40 -10.61 -5.68 -15.31
N THR A 41 -11.34 -5.63 -16.42
CA THR A 41 -11.25 -4.50 -17.34
C THR A 41 -11.97 -3.29 -16.73
N VAL A 42 -11.47 -2.09 -16.99
CA VAL A 42 -12.08 -0.84 -16.52
C VAL A 42 -12.50 -0.03 -17.74
N ASP A 43 -13.75 0.36 -17.80
CA ASP A 43 -14.22 1.32 -18.78
C ASP A 43 -13.66 2.71 -18.43
N PRO A 44 -12.83 3.33 -19.29
CA PRO A 44 -12.18 4.61 -18.96
C PRO A 44 -13.12 5.80 -18.90
N GLN A 45 -14.35 5.68 -19.41
CA GLN A 45 -15.34 6.76 -19.42
C GLN A 45 -16.27 6.70 -18.21
N THR A 46 -16.65 5.49 -17.81
CA THR A 46 -17.64 5.28 -16.75
C THR A 46 -17.05 4.75 -15.44
N GLY A 47 -15.82 4.20 -15.49
CA GLY A 47 -15.20 3.49 -14.36
C GLY A 47 -15.81 2.10 -14.11
N ALA A 48 -16.72 1.63 -14.96
CA ALA A 48 -17.38 0.35 -14.79
C ALA A 48 -16.39 -0.81 -14.91
N LEU A 49 -16.51 -1.78 -13.98
CA LEU A 49 -15.72 -3.01 -14.00
C LEU A 49 -16.40 -4.05 -14.91
N GLY A 50 -15.62 -4.58 -15.86
CA GLY A 50 -16.04 -5.66 -16.74
C GLY A 50 -15.17 -6.91 -16.55
N SER A 51 -15.39 -7.92 -17.34
CA SER A 51 -14.60 -9.15 -17.53
C SER A 51 -13.66 -9.57 -16.37
N LYS A 52 -14.23 -10.23 -15.35
CA LYS A 52 -13.47 -10.79 -14.21
C LYS A 52 -12.65 -12.02 -14.67
N THR A 53 -11.35 -12.02 -14.38
CA THR A 53 -10.44 -13.14 -14.67
C THR A 53 -9.55 -13.41 -13.46
N LEU A 54 -9.43 -14.68 -13.01
CA LEU A 54 -8.44 -15.08 -12.02
C LEU A 54 -7.04 -15.06 -12.68
N VAL A 55 -6.13 -14.24 -12.16
CA VAL A 55 -4.78 -14.02 -12.74
C VAL A 55 -3.65 -14.58 -11.89
N SER A 56 -3.89 -14.82 -10.60
CA SER A 56 -2.92 -15.46 -9.71
C SER A 56 -3.63 -16.12 -8.53
N LYS A 57 -3.27 -17.37 -8.24
CA LYS A 57 -3.70 -18.05 -7.02
C LYS A 57 -2.74 -17.69 -5.89
N LEU A 58 -3.24 -16.92 -4.92
CA LEU A 58 -2.51 -16.49 -3.73
C LEU A 58 -3.49 -16.44 -2.56
N PRO A 59 -3.31 -17.23 -1.50
CA PRO A 59 -4.22 -17.22 -0.37
C PRO A 59 -4.18 -15.86 0.33
N ASN A 60 -5.36 -15.37 0.70
CA ASN A 60 -5.54 -14.14 1.50
C ASN A 60 -4.72 -12.96 0.98
N ALA A 61 -4.92 -12.61 -0.29
CA ALA A 61 -4.29 -11.45 -0.92
C ALA A 61 -4.86 -10.16 -0.31
N ALA A 62 -4.22 -9.66 0.76
CA ALA A 62 -4.72 -8.58 1.61
C ALA A 62 -4.51 -7.19 1.03
N GLN A 63 -3.28 -6.88 0.62
CA GLN A 63 -2.89 -5.55 0.15
C GLN A 63 -2.10 -5.64 -1.15
N LEU A 64 -2.39 -4.70 -2.04
CA LEU A 64 -1.75 -4.57 -3.34
C LEU A 64 -1.12 -3.18 -3.49
N THR A 65 0.09 -3.13 -4.04
CA THR A 65 0.80 -1.87 -4.34
C THR A 65 1.49 -1.99 -5.70
N VAL A 66 1.30 -1.00 -6.56
CA VAL A 66 1.91 -0.95 -7.90
C VAL A 66 3.17 -0.10 -7.85
N SER A 67 4.27 -0.55 -8.49
CA SER A 67 5.50 0.25 -8.64
C SER A 67 5.22 1.58 -9.34
N HIS A 68 6.07 2.59 -9.08
CA HIS A 68 5.89 3.94 -9.67
C HIS A 68 5.88 3.95 -11.20
N ASP A 69 6.55 3.02 -11.84
CA ASP A 69 6.57 2.85 -13.30
C ASP A 69 5.41 1.99 -13.85
N GLY A 70 4.55 1.48 -12.97
CA GLY A 70 3.39 0.65 -13.33
C GLY A 70 3.71 -0.77 -13.76
N LYS A 71 4.99 -1.21 -13.69
CA LYS A 71 5.42 -2.48 -14.28
C LYS A 71 5.44 -3.65 -13.31
N THR A 72 5.31 -3.40 -12.02
CA THR A 72 5.34 -4.44 -10.99
C THR A 72 4.20 -4.23 -10.01
N LEU A 73 3.49 -5.32 -9.70
CA LEU A 73 2.49 -5.38 -8.65
C LEU A 73 3.06 -6.17 -7.48
N TYR A 74 3.08 -5.58 -6.29
CA TYR A 74 3.44 -6.23 -5.04
C TYR A 74 2.18 -6.60 -4.28
N VAL A 75 2.15 -7.81 -3.73
CA VAL A 75 0.96 -8.34 -3.06
C VAL A 75 1.35 -9.00 -1.75
N ALA A 76 0.74 -8.55 -0.66
CA ALA A 76 0.82 -9.19 0.64
C ALA A 76 -0.15 -10.36 0.73
N SER A 77 0.32 -11.51 1.20
CA SER A 77 -0.52 -12.66 1.53
C SER A 77 -0.61 -12.77 3.05
N GLU A 78 -1.78 -12.48 3.59
CA GLU A 78 -2.05 -12.49 5.03
C GLU A 78 -2.25 -13.90 5.55
N VAL A 79 -1.13 -14.53 5.81
CA VAL A 79 -1.03 -15.89 6.35
C VAL A 79 -0.03 -15.93 7.51
N GLU A 80 -0.03 -16.99 8.31
CA GLU A 80 0.84 -17.14 9.47
C GLU A 80 2.32 -17.00 9.11
N GLN A 81 2.76 -17.63 8.02
CA GLN A 81 4.10 -17.43 7.45
C GLN A 81 3.99 -16.36 6.36
N GLY A 82 3.86 -15.10 6.78
CA GLY A 82 3.59 -13.96 5.91
C GLY A 82 4.56 -13.86 4.74
N VAL A 83 4.03 -13.65 3.54
CA VAL A 83 4.82 -13.50 2.32
C VAL A 83 4.39 -12.30 1.51
N VAL A 84 5.34 -11.77 0.72
CA VAL A 84 5.08 -10.76 -0.29
C VAL A 84 5.50 -11.31 -1.65
N GLN A 85 4.60 -11.25 -2.63
CA GLN A 85 4.90 -11.58 -4.03
C GLN A 85 5.17 -10.31 -4.84
N ALA A 86 6.18 -10.38 -5.72
CA ALA A 86 6.39 -9.44 -6.81
C ALA A 86 5.90 -10.08 -8.12
N LEU A 87 5.03 -9.39 -8.83
CA LEU A 87 4.42 -9.83 -10.07
C LEU A 87 4.68 -8.78 -11.16
N ARG A 88 5.23 -9.19 -12.30
CA ARG A 88 5.35 -8.31 -13.47
C ARG A 88 3.99 -8.09 -14.10
N VAL A 89 3.68 -6.84 -14.40
CA VAL A 89 2.47 -6.44 -15.13
C VAL A 89 2.79 -6.41 -16.62
N GLY A 90 2.08 -7.22 -17.41
CA GLY A 90 2.15 -7.21 -18.86
C GLY A 90 1.22 -6.14 -19.48
N ASP A 91 1.42 -5.86 -20.78
CA ASP A 91 0.69 -4.81 -21.52
C ASP A 91 -0.84 -5.02 -21.54
N ASN A 92 -1.29 -6.26 -21.43
CA ASN A 92 -2.70 -6.66 -21.35
C ASN A 92 -3.20 -6.86 -19.92
N GLY A 93 -2.45 -6.38 -18.90
CA GLY A 93 -2.78 -6.51 -17.48
C GLY A 93 -2.61 -7.93 -16.93
N GLU A 94 -1.99 -8.84 -17.67
CA GLU A 94 -1.60 -10.17 -17.16
C GLU A 94 -0.47 -10.05 -16.15
N LEU A 95 -0.44 -10.98 -15.21
CA LEU A 95 0.55 -11.02 -14.14
C LEU A 95 1.44 -12.25 -14.29
N SER A 96 2.75 -12.04 -14.23
CA SER A 96 3.74 -13.11 -14.18
C SER A 96 4.61 -12.97 -12.94
N LYS A 97 4.80 -14.08 -12.21
CA LYS A 97 5.57 -14.07 -10.94
C LYS A 97 7.04 -13.78 -11.21
N LEU A 98 7.57 -12.71 -10.57
CA LEU A 98 9.01 -12.44 -10.52
C LEU A 98 9.64 -13.27 -9.39
N ASN A 99 9.19 -13.05 -8.16
CA ASN A 99 9.61 -13.83 -7.00
C ASN A 99 8.60 -13.68 -5.83
N GLN A 100 8.95 -14.31 -4.73
CA GLN A 100 8.26 -14.22 -3.45
C GLN A 100 9.30 -14.24 -2.34
N VAL A 101 9.12 -13.41 -1.33
CA VAL A 101 9.96 -13.34 -0.13
C VAL A 101 9.11 -13.37 1.13
N ALA A 102 9.73 -13.68 2.28
CA ALA A 102 9.05 -13.54 3.57
C ALA A 102 8.75 -12.07 3.85
N SER A 103 7.56 -11.78 4.42
CA SER A 103 7.15 -10.42 4.80
C SER A 103 7.91 -9.87 6.02
N GLY A 104 8.65 -10.72 6.71
CA GLY A 104 9.37 -10.38 7.94
C GLY A 104 8.58 -10.64 9.23
N GLY A 105 7.30 -11.02 9.13
CA GLY A 105 6.42 -11.33 10.25
C GLY A 105 5.22 -12.15 9.82
N ALA A 106 4.23 -12.28 10.69
CA ALA A 106 2.97 -12.98 10.44
C ALA A 106 1.84 -12.00 10.08
N GLY A 107 1.00 -12.40 9.12
CA GLY A 107 -0.19 -11.64 8.72
C GLY A 107 0.14 -10.25 8.14
N PRO A 108 0.87 -10.13 7.01
CA PRO A 108 1.10 -8.84 6.37
C PRO A 108 -0.20 -8.28 5.79
N VAL A 109 -0.58 -7.09 6.25
CA VAL A 109 -1.84 -6.41 5.88
C VAL A 109 -1.62 -5.10 5.13
N TYR A 110 -0.40 -4.55 5.13
CA TYR A 110 -0.14 -3.29 4.45
C TYR A 110 1.22 -3.27 3.75
N LEU A 111 1.21 -2.71 2.55
CA LEU A 111 2.39 -2.47 1.72
C LEU A 111 2.40 -1.02 1.25
N SER A 112 3.56 -0.37 1.33
CA SER A 112 3.78 0.91 0.67
C SER A 112 5.18 0.99 0.06
N LEU A 113 5.33 1.87 -0.94
CA LEU A 113 6.64 2.15 -1.54
C LEU A 113 7.28 3.37 -0.85
N THR A 114 8.59 3.34 -0.72
CA THR A 114 9.34 4.58 -0.46
C THR A 114 9.23 5.53 -1.66
N PRO A 115 9.33 6.87 -1.47
CA PRO A 115 9.17 7.83 -2.57
C PRO A 115 10.12 7.63 -3.74
N ASN A 116 11.32 7.09 -3.51
CA ASN A 116 12.28 6.74 -4.58
C ASN A 116 12.01 5.38 -5.24
N GLY A 117 11.03 4.59 -4.74
CA GLY A 117 10.67 3.28 -5.27
C GLY A 117 11.70 2.18 -5.06
N GLN A 118 12.72 2.39 -4.21
CA GLN A 118 13.80 1.41 -3.99
C GLN A 118 13.50 0.41 -2.87
N HIS A 119 12.51 0.69 -2.02
CA HIS A 119 12.11 -0.19 -0.94
C HIS A 119 10.61 -0.33 -0.85
N LEU A 120 10.17 -1.51 -0.47
CA LEU A 120 8.80 -1.83 -0.09
C LEU A 120 8.73 -1.96 1.44
N LEU A 121 7.83 -1.22 2.05
CA LEU A 121 7.56 -1.23 3.48
C LEU A 121 6.41 -2.19 3.76
N VAL A 122 6.50 -2.98 4.81
CA VAL A 122 5.52 -4.01 5.19
C VAL A 122 5.08 -3.84 6.63
N ALA A 123 3.78 -3.83 6.89
CA ALA A 123 3.21 -3.98 8.24
C ALA A 123 2.60 -5.37 8.37
N ASN A 124 3.01 -6.10 9.41
CA ASN A 124 2.57 -7.45 9.72
C ASN A 124 1.68 -7.41 10.97
N TYR A 125 0.39 -7.52 10.77
CA TYR A 125 -0.64 -7.33 11.81
C TYR A 125 -0.57 -8.40 12.91
N VAL A 126 -0.55 -9.67 12.51
CA VAL A 126 -0.63 -10.78 13.46
C VAL A 126 0.61 -10.84 14.38
N SER A 127 1.79 -10.51 13.87
CA SER A 127 3.00 -10.45 14.69
C SER A 127 3.28 -9.08 15.32
N GLY A 128 2.55 -8.02 14.94
CA GLY A 128 2.81 -6.65 15.41
C GLY A 128 4.22 -6.19 15.05
N SER A 129 4.63 -6.37 13.80
CA SER A 129 5.99 -6.05 13.35
C SER A 129 5.99 -5.35 12.00
N ILE A 130 7.09 -4.65 11.71
CA ILE A 130 7.31 -4.01 10.42
C ILE A 130 8.60 -4.52 9.77
N ALA A 131 8.67 -4.41 8.45
CA ALA A 131 9.85 -4.79 7.69
C ALA A 131 10.10 -3.86 6.50
N VAL A 132 11.36 -3.81 6.05
CA VAL A 132 11.81 -3.09 4.86
C VAL A 132 12.39 -4.11 3.87
N LEU A 133 11.81 -4.19 2.68
CA LEU A 133 12.24 -5.10 1.61
C LEU A 133 12.88 -4.28 0.48
N PRO A 134 14.12 -4.56 0.05
CA PRO A 134 14.72 -3.87 -1.07
C PRO A 134 14.10 -4.33 -2.38
N ILE A 135 13.86 -3.38 -3.30
CA ILE A 135 13.38 -3.63 -4.65
C ILE A 135 14.58 -3.63 -5.60
N LYS A 136 14.76 -4.72 -6.35
CA LYS A 136 15.81 -4.87 -7.34
C LYS A 136 15.45 -4.17 -8.66
N THR A 137 16.43 -3.98 -9.53
CA THR A 137 16.27 -3.28 -10.81
C THR A 137 15.27 -3.94 -11.76
N ASP A 138 15.03 -5.25 -11.60
CA ASP A 138 14.05 -6.00 -12.38
C ASP A 138 12.64 -5.99 -11.74
N GLY A 139 12.46 -5.31 -10.61
CA GLY A 139 11.22 -5.22 -9.83
C GLY A 139 11.04 -6.37 -8.83
N SER A 140 11.92 -7.37 -8.80
CA SER A 140 11.88 -8.43 -7.79
C SER A 140 12.30 -7.91 -6.42
N LEU A 141 11.89 -8.62 -5.35
CA LEU A 141 12.19 -8.26 -3.96
C LEU A 141 13.46 -8.99 -3.47
N GLY A 142 14.23 -8.33 -2.61
CA GLY A 142 15.25 -8.98 -1.78
C GLY A 142 14.71 -9.35 -0.39
N ASP A 143 15.51 -10.06 0.38
CA ASP A 143 15.23 -10.33 1.78
C ASP A 143 15.22 -9.03 2.59
N ALA A 144 14.48 -9.03 3.71
CA ALA A 144 14.35 -7.85 4.55
C ALA A 144 15.70 -7.29 4.99
N THR A 145 15.95 -6.01 4.70
CA THR A 145 17.13 -5.28 5.17
C THR A 145 16.98 -4.85 6.62
N ASP A 146 15.73 -4.66 7.07
CA ASP A 146 15.41 -4.33 8.45
C ASP A 146 14.07 -4.90 8.90
N LYS A 147 13.93 -5.10 10.22
CA LYS A 147 12.72 -5.56 10.89
C LYS A 147 12.65 -4.96 12.27
N HIS A 148 11.47 -4.51 12.67
CA HIS A 148 11.21 -4.03 14.02
C HIS A 148 9.96 -4.71 14.58
N GLN A 149 10.08 -5.21 15.81
CA GLN A 149 8.97 -5.72 16.60
C GLN A 149 8.43 -4.60 17.45
N ASP A 150 7.15 -4.28 17.30
CA ASP A 150 6.50 -3.30 18.15
C ASP A 150 6.38 -3.86 19.58
N GLN A 151 6.58 -3.00 20.57
CA GLN A 151 6.63 -3.38 21.98
C GLN A 151 5.88 -2.37 22.84
N GLY A 152 5.15 -2.85 23.80
CA GLY A 152 4.43 -2.03 24.78
C GLY A 152 3.27 -2.76 25.43
N GLU A 153 2.66 -2.10 26.41
CA GLU A 153 1.41 -2.57 26.97
C GLU A 153 0.28 -2.35 25.97
N PRO A 154 -0.64 -3.30 25.81
CA PRO A 154 -1.83 -3.13 24.99
C PRO A 154 -2.62 -1.88 25.35
N GLY A 155 -3.31 -1.31 24.38
CA GLY A 155 -4.26 -0.23 24.57
C GLY A 155 -5.48 -0.66 25.40
N ALA A 156 -6.42 0.26 25.59
CA ALA A 156 -7.67 -0.09 26.27
C ALA A 156 -8.53 -0.98 25.36
N ALA A 157 -9.17 -2.01 25.94
CA ALA A 157 -10.03 -2.94 25.19
C ALA A 157 -11.31 -2.31 24.60
N LYS A 158 -11.57 -1.06 24.92
CA LYS A 158 -12.67 -0.24 24.37
C LYS A 158 -12.22 1.21 24.25
N PRO A 159 -12.67 1.91 23.20
CA PRO A 159 -12.35 3.32 23.02
C PRO A 159 -13.01 4.20 24.09
N GLU A 160 -12.21 5.11 24.68
CA GLU A 160 -12.73 6.06 25.70
C GLU A 160 -13.54 7.20 25.06
N ALA A 161 -13.29 7.54 23.79
CA ALA A 161 -13.84 8.72 23.11
C ALA A 161 -14.82 8.40 21.98
N ALA A 162 -15.22 7.15 21.80
CA ALA A 162 -16.19 6.80 20.77
C ALA A 162 -17.62 7.08 21.23
N VAL A 163 -18.48 7.53 20.29
CA VAL A 163 -19.92 7.60 20.53
C VAL A 163 -20.46 6.18 20.70
N GLU A 164 -21.37 5.98 21.66
CA GLU A 164 -21.96 4.67 21.94
C GLU A 164 -22.55 4.05 20.66
N GLY A 165 -22.18 2.79 20.39
CA GLY A 165 -22.59 2.04 19.20
C GLY A 165 -21.87 2.42 17.89
N SER A 166 -20.93 3.37 17.92
CA SER A 166 -20.17 3.80 16.74
C SER A 166 -18.76 3.22 16.66
N PHE A 167 -18.36 2.35 17.55
CA PHE A 167 -17.02 1.78 17.59
C PHE A 167 -16.97 0.33 17.09
N ALA A 168 -15.83 -0.05 16.53
CA ALA A 168 -15.48 -1.44 16.26
C ALA A 168 -14.79 -2.05 17.50
N ILE A 169 -14.81 -3.36 17.60
CA ILE A 169 -14.00 -4.11 18.56
C ILE A 169 -12.99 -4.90 17.74
N SER A 170 -11.72 -4.66 17.97
CA SER A 170 -10.63 -5.40 17.35
C SER A 170 -9.60 -5.87 18.38
N ASP A 171 -8.44 -6.30 17.93
CA ASP A 171 -7.49 -6.99 18.78
C ASP A 171 -6.66 -6.03 19.64
N HIS A 172 -6.86 -6.09 20.98
CA HIS A 172 -6.01 -5.43 21.99
C HIS A 172 -5.31 -6.43 22.91
N ASN A 173 -4.88 -7.56 22.36
CA ASN A 173 -4.17 -8.61 23.11
C ASN A 173 -2.64 -8.51 22.97
N GLY A 174 -2.14 -7.55 22.21
CA GLY A 174 -0.73 -7.33 21.92
C GLY A 174 -0.51 -6.28 20.83
N PRO A 175 0.70 -6.19 20.27
CA PRO A 175 0.99 -5.32 19.17
C PRO A 175 0.36 -5.83 17.86
N HIS A 176 -0.23 -4.90 17.09
CA HIS A 176 -0.86 -5.16 15.79
C HIS A 176 -0.53 -4.04 14.81
N ALA A 177 0.65 -4.13 14.16
CA ALA A 177 1.09 -3.17 13.16
C ALA A 177 0.15 -3.18 11.95
N HIS A 178 -0.53 -2.05 11.68
CA HIS A 178 -1.59 -2.02 10.67
C HIS A 178 -1.20 -1.29 9.38
N MET A 179 -0.46 -0.20 9.46
CA MET A 179 0.03 0.55 8.32
C MET A 179 1.47 0.99 8.53
N ILE A 180 2.23 1.07 7.44
CA ILE A 180 3.56 1.66 7.40
C ILE A 180 3.71 2.48 6.12
N ALA A 181 4.23 3.71 6.21
CA ALA A 181 4.51 4.55 5.06
C ALA A 181 5.60 5.58 5.34
N ALA A 182 6.26 6.02 4.27
CA ALA A 182 7.21 7.12 4.32
C ALA A 182 6.50 8.48 4.34
N ASP A 183 7.13 9.50 4.95
CA ASP A 183 6.79 10.89 4.68
C ASP A 183 7.06 11.24 3.20
N PRO A 184 6.47 12.30 2.63
CA PRO A 184 6.63 12.63 1.21
C PRO A 184 8.07 12.88 0.75
N ARG A 185 8.99 13.15 1.70
CA ARG A 185 10.42 13.35 1.41
C ARG A 185 11.24 12.06 1.52
N GLY A 186 10.65 10.97 2.01
CA GLY A 186 11.33 9.69 2.23
C GLY A 186 12.38 9.71 3.33
N LYS A 187 12.33 10.68 4.25
CA LYS A 187 13.28 10.82 5.35
C LYS A 187 12.84 10.08 6.61
N TYR A 188 11.54 10.04 6.83
CA TYR A 188 10.92 9.42 7.99
C TYR A 188 9.94 8.34 7.55
N ILE A 189 9.89 7.28 8.34
CA ILE A 189 8.89 6.22 8.21
C ILE A 189 8.00 6.27 9.44
N PHE A 190 6.70 6.13 9.21
CA PHE A 190 5.69 6.04 10.27
C PHE A 190 4.98 4.70 10.17
N SER A 191 4.64 4.12 11.32
CA SER A 191 3.86 2.90 11.43
C SER A 191 2.81 3.06 12.52
N THR A 192 1.58 2.66 12.23
CA THR A 192 0.52 2.59 13.24
C THR A 192 0.48 1.19 13.84
N ASP A 193 0.36 1.13 15.16
CA ASP A 193 0.05 -0.09 15.89
C ASP A 193 -1.32 0.06 16.56
N LEU A 194 -2.29 -0.71 16.07
CA LEU A 194 -3.68 -0.66 16.48
C LEU A 194 -3.83 -1.14 17.94
N GLY A 195 -3.19 -2.26 18.28
CA GLY A 195 -3.34 -2.88 19.59
C GLY A 195 -2.62 -2.15 20.72
N LEU A 196 -1.58 -1.34 20.40
CA LEU A 196 -0.82 -0.55 21.37
C LEU A 196 -1.24 0.91 21.43
N ASP A 197 -2.21 1.36 20.63
CA ASP A 197 -2.59 2.78 20.51
C ASP A 197 -1.40 3.71 20.19
N ARG A 198 -0.54 3.32 19.26
CA ARG A 198 0.70 4.04 18.95
C ARG A 198 0.87 4.34 17.47
N ILE A 199 1.60 5.44 17.23
CA ILE A 199 2.15 5.79 15.92
C ILE A 199 3.66 5.83 16.11
N TYR A 200 4.38 4.82 15.64
CA TYR A 200 5.82 4.73 15.68
C TYR A 200 6.45 5.61 14.61
N GLN A 201 7.63 6.14 14.87
CA GLN A 201 8.35 7.02 13.96
C GLN A 201 9.84 6.66 13.92
N TYR A 202 10.35 6.58 12.70
CA TYR A 202 11.73 6.18 12.43
C TYR A 202 12.40 7.16 11.49
N ARG A 203 13.68 7.37 11.65
CA ARG A 203 14.55 7.91 10.60
C ARG A 203 14.91 6.78 9.65
N PHE A 204 14.89 7.06 8.37
CA PHE A 204 15.14 6.08 7.32
C PHE A 204 16.44 6.38 6.57
N ASP A 205 17.31 5.38 6.47
CA ASP A 205 18.46 5.39 5.57
C ASP A 205 18.10 4.64 4.28
N ASP A 206 17.83 5.38 3.22
CA ASP A 206 17.40 4.86 1.92
C ASP A 206 18.46 4.05 1.18
N ARG A 207 19.74 4.16 1.56
CA ARG A 207 20.83 3.38 0.96
C ARG A 207 20.92 1.98 1.53
N SER A 208 20.78 1.87 2.85
CA SER A 208 20.88 0.59 3.55
C SER A 208 19.53 -0.07 3.79
N GLY A 209 18.43 0.66 3.65
CA GLY A 209 17.09 0.22 4.01
C GLY A 209 16.89 0.07 5.52
N LYS A 210 17.68 0.81 6.34
CA LYS A 210 17.65 0.71 7.81
C LYS A 210 16.75 1.76 8.43
N LEU A 211 16.05 1.35 9.48
CA LEU A 211 15.21 2.18 10.33
C LEU A 211 15.92 2.43 11.66
N THR A 212 15.96 3.68 12.09
CA THR A 212 16.43 4.07 13.43
C THR A 212 15.28 4.76 14.17
N PRO A 213 14.87 4.29 15.34
CA PRO A 213 13.81 4.94 16.10
C PRO A 213 14.08 6.45 16.24
N ASN A 214 13.06 7.26 16.05
CA ASN A 214 13.17 8.72 16.23
C ASN A 214 13.14 9.08 17.73
N ASP A 215 13.24 10.34 18.03
CA ASP A 215 13.09 10.87 19.39
C ASP A 215 11.97 11.94 19.38
N PRO A 216 10.82 11.65 20.04
CA PRO A 216 10.44 10.39 20.67
C PRO A 216 10.22 9.27 19.64
N PRO A 217 10.35 7.96 20.05
CA PRO A 217 10.21 6.83 19.11
C PRO A 217 8.77 6.56 18.67
N PHE A 218 7.80 7.06 19.40
CA PHE A 218 6.37 6.98 19.07
C PHE A 218 5.60 8.13 19.71
N ILE A 219 4.42 8.39 19.17
CA ILE A 219 3.37 9.18 19.81
C ILE A 219 2.16 8.27 20.10
N ARG A 220 1.34 8.65 21.08
CA ARG A 220 0.11 7.92 21.39
C ARG A 220 -1.01 8.38 20.46
N ALA A 221 -1.97 7.50 20.22
CA ALA A 221 -3.24 7.87 19.62
C ALA A 221 -3.96 8.95 20.46
N SER A 222 -4.93 9.64 19.87
CA SER A 222 -5.63 10.78 20.46
C SER A 222 -6.43 10.43 21.73
N SER A 223 -6.82 9.16 21.89
CA SER A 223 -7.48 8.61 23.07
C SER A 223 -7.07 7.16 23.27
N LYS A 224 -7.29 6.62 24.46
CA LYS A 224 -7.05 5.21 24.72
C LYS A 224 -8.11 4.35 24.02
N GLY A 225 -7.68 3.20 23.50
CA GLY A 225 -8.53 2.30 22.74
C GLY A 225 -8.97 2.88 21.40
N ALA A 226 -8.25 3.88 20.86
CA ALA A 226 -8.60 4.49 19.59
C ALA A 226 -8.38 3.56 18.41
N GLY A 227 -7.38 2.70 18.46
CA GLY A 227 -7.02 1.78 17.41
C GLY A 227 -6.55 2.50 16.14
N PRO A 228 -5.35 3.15 16.14
CA PRO A 228 -4.84 3.86 14.97
C PRO A 228 -4.60 2.87 13.84
N ARG A 229 -5.20 3.15 12.66
CA ARG A 229 -5.23 2.20 11.55
C ARG A 229 -4.49 2.70 10.33
N HIS A 230 -5.08 3.65 9.59
CA HIS A 230 -4.50 4.19 8.37
C HIS A 230 -4.30 5.69 8.46
N PHE A 231 -3.25 6.18 7.81
CA PHE A 231 -2.95 7.61 7.76
C PHE A 231 -2.56 8.05 6.36
N VAL A 232 -2.64 9.36 6.12
CA VAL A 232 -2.14 10.01 4.91
C VAL A 232 -1.48 11.33 5.29
N PHE A 233 -0.35 11.61 4.65
CA PHE A 233 0.30 12.93 4.72
C PHE A 233 -0.33 13.89 3.71
N THR A 234 -0.32 15.17 4.04
CA THR A 234 -0.48 16.20 3.01
C THR A 234 0.68 16.10 2.01
N PRO A 235 0.52 16.55 0.76
CA PRO A 235 1.61 16.51 -0.24
C PRO A 235 2.89 17.24 0.20
N LYS A 236 2.77 18.23 1.09
CA LYS A 236 3.92 18.96 1.66
C LYS A 236 4.56 18.24 2.84
N GLY A 237 3.89 17.27 3.45
CA GLY A 237 4.32 16.58 4.65
C GLY A 237 4.27 17.45 5.91
N ASP A 238 3.44 18.47 5.94
CA ASP A 238 3.26 19.40 7.05
C ASP A 238 2.06 19.02 7.96
N ALA A 239 1.32 18.01 7.57
CA ALA A 239 0.24 17.44 8.37
C ALA A 239 0.05 15.96 8.05
N LEU A 240 -0.50 15.21 9.01
CA LEU A 240 -0.89 13.81 8.90
C LEU A 240 -2.35 13.67 9.37
N TRP A 241 -3.16 13.02 8.54
CA TRP A 241 -4.52 12.63 8.89
C TRP A 241 -4.56 11.14 9.17
N LEU A 242 -5.07 10.77 10.35
CA LEU A 242 -5.15 9.39 10.82
C LEU A 242 -6.59 9.00 11.08
N ILE A 243 -7.00 7.85 10.56
CA ILE A 243 -8.27 7.23 10.92
C ILE A 243 -8.04 6.18 12.00
N ASN A 244 -8.85 6.25 13.06
CA ASN A 244 -8.83 5.30 14.15
C ASN A 244 -10.00 4.32 13.96
N GLU A 245 -9.70 3.02 13.91
CA GLU A 245 -10.71 1.99 13.63
C GLU A 245 -11.73 1.87 14.75
N GLU A 246 -11.24 1.72 15.98
CA GLU A 246 -12.11 1.41 17.12
C GLU A 246 -12.88 2.62 17.63
N ALA A 247 -12.23 3.78 17.69
CA ALA A 247 -12.91 5.00 18.09
C ALA A 247 -13.80 5.61 16.99
N SER A 248 -13.73 5.09 15.75
CA SER A 248 -14.45 5.65 14.60
C SER A 248 -14.21 7.16 14.43
N THR A 249 -12.96 7.59 14.62
CA THR A 249 -12.57 9.01 14.59
C THR A 249 -11.49 9.29 13.55
N LEU A 250 -11.42 10.55 13.12
CA LEU A 250 -10.35 11.10 12.29
C LEU A 250 -9.54 12.09 13.14
N THR A 251 -8.23 11.86 13.23
CA THR A 251 -7.31 12.72 13.98
C THR A 251 -6.36 13.44 13.03
N HIS A 252 -6.08 14.70 13.32
CA HIS A 252 -5.12 15.54 12.61
C HIS A 252 -3.90 15.79 13.50
N TYR A 253 -2.69 15.55 12.93
CA TYR A 253 -1.39 15.81 13.54
C TYR A 253 -0.56 16.77 12.72
#